data_395577a66005e3b18f34c28da63f33f4
#
_entry.id   395577a66005e3b18f34c28da63f33f4
#
_cell.length_a   1.000
_cell.length_b   1.000
_cell.length_c   1.000
_cell.angle_alpha   90.00
_cell.angle_beta   90.00
_cell.angle_gamma   90.00
#
_symmetry.space_group_name_H-M   'P 1'
#
loop_
_entity.id
_entity.type
_entity.pdbx_description
1 polymer ?
#
loop_
_entity_poly.entity_id
_entity_poly.type
_entity_poly.pdbx_seq_one_letter_code
_entity_poly.pdbx_strand_id
1 'polypeptide(L)'
;MSQQLLLPGIDPPPRPLPRPRSKAQRAEPMPHSLFFALLPGAQDASTIAALGERMNFQHALKGTVVEAHRLHVTLFDLGDYAAVPRDKVEQALAAAATLPPPAFDVVFDEAMSYAKSQALVLYGDDAGVEALMAFRQRLGEALADAGFKPKRSFTPHMTLVYARRKLEKHAIEEPMRWRAGKLALIDSHVGQGVHEVLGQWPAAALVSEATEA
;
A
#
# COMPACT_ATOMS: atom_id res chain seq x y z
N MET A 1 15.34 38.84 -44.11
CA MET A 1 14.20 39.34 -43.30
C MET A 1 13.20 39.98 -44.25
N SER A 2 12.16 39.23 -44.65
CA SER A 2 11.14 39.74 -45.56
C SER A 2 9.98 40.29 -44.74
N GLN A 3 9.85 41.63 -44.74
CA GLN A 3 8.69 42.31 -44.20
C GLN A 3 7.54 42.15 -45.20
N GLN A 4 6.47 41.42 -44.83
CA GLN A 4 5.22 41.44 -45.55
C GLN A 4 4.52 42.78 -45.27
N LEU A 5 4.40 43.61 -46.32
CA LEU A 5 3.59 44.81 -46.33
C LEU A 5 2.12 44.42 -46.26
N LEU A 6 1.46 44.70 -45.15
CA LEU A 6 0.00 44.60 -45.01
C LEU A 6 -0.65 45.75 -45.80
N LEU A 7 -1.53 45.41 -46.71
CA LEU A 7 -2.39 46.37 -47.43
C LEU A 7 -3.36 47.02 -46.44
N PRO A 8 -3.57 48.35 -46.47
CA PRO A 8 -4.54 49.01 -45.61
C PRO A 8 -5.96 48.64 -46.01
N GLY A 9 -6.73 48.12 -45.03
CA GLY A 9 -8.16 47.83 -45.18
C GLY A 9 -8.60 46.39 -45.17
N ILE A 10 -7.71 45.42 -44.92
CA ILE A 10 -8.07 44.02 -44.71
C ILE A 10 -7.81 43.66 -43.26
N ASP A 11 -8.89 43.53 -42.50
CA ASP A 11 -8.76 43.00 -41.12
C ASP A 11 -8.28 41.55 -41.17
N PRO A 12 -7.31 41.19 -40.29
CA PRO A 12 -6.84 39.79 -40.22
C PRO A 12 -8.01 38.88 -39.86
N PRO A 13 -8.09 37.67 -40.43
CA PRO A 13 -9.15 36.73 -40.10
C PRO A 13 -9.23 36.50 -38.61
N PRO A 14 -10.43 36.39 -38.02
CA PRO A 14 -10.62 36.18 -36.60
C PRO A 14 -9.84 34.95 -36.14
N ARG A 15 -9.09 35.09 -35.06
CA ARG A 15 -8.36 33.96 -34.44
C ARG A 15 -9.32 32.81 -34.23
N PRO A 16 -8.96 31.57 -34.64
CA PRO A 16 -9.80 30.41 -34.38
C PRO A 16 -10.03 30.33 -32.84
N LEU A 17 -11.29 30.24 -32.46
CA LEU A 17 -11.68 29.99 -31.09
C LEU A 17 -10.97 28.69 -30.60
N PRO A 18 -10.42 28.66 -29.40
CA PRO A 18 -9.83 27.44 -28.84
C PRO A 18 -10.92 26.37 -28.88
N ARG A 19 -10.64 25.24 -29.53
CA ARG A 19 -11.53 24.08 -29.53
C ARG A 19 -11.84 23.75 -28.08
N PRO A 20 -13.12 23.53 -27.70
CA PRO A 20 -13.44 23.10 -26.37
C PRO A 20 -12.60 21.85 -26.09
N ARG A 21 -11.80 21.89 -25.01
CA ARG A 21 -11.06 20.71 -24.55
C ARG A 21 -12.10 19.60 -24.38
N SER A 22 -11.97 18.54 -25.16
CA SER A 22 -12.75 17.33 -24.96
C SER A 22 -12.70 17.03 -23.47
N LYS A 23 -13.87 16.83 -22.83
CA LYS A 23 -13.93 16.33 -21.45
C LYS A 23 -12.97 15.14 -21.43
N ALA A 24 -11.83 15.27 -20.73
CA ALA A 24 -10.91 14.17 -20.55
C ALA A 24 -11.78 12.98 -20.17
N GLN A 25 -11.72 11.91 -20.97
CA GLN A 25 -12.42 10.68 -20.66
C GLN A 25 -12.08 10.41 -19.19
N ARG A 26 -13.09 10.46 -18.32
CA ARG A 26 -12.91 10.09 -16.91
C ARG A 26 -12.41 8.66 -16.98
N ALA A 27 -11.17 8.45 -16.53
CA ALA A 27 -10.65 7.10 -16.36
C ALA A 27 -11.69 6.32 -15.56
N GLU A 28 -11.99 5.11 -16.00
CA GLU A 28 -12.92 4.25 -15.28
C GLU A 28 -12.43 4.11 -13.83
N PRO A 29 -13.34 4.13 -12.85
CA PRO A 29 -12.95 3.95 -11.46
C PRO A 29 -12.28 2.60 -11.32
N MET A 30 -11.11 2.58 -10.65
CA MET A 30 -10.36 1.37 -10.29
C MET A 30 -10.59 1.11 -8.79
N PRO A 31 -11.73 0.50 -8.41
CA PRO A 31 -12.10 0.36 -7.01
C PRO A 31 -11.33 -0.73 -6.26
N HIS A 32 -10.60 -1.59 -6.98
CA HIS A 32 -9.84 -2.70 -6.43
C HIS A 32 -8.35 -2.44 -6.52
N SER A 33 -7.63 -2.46 -5.39
CA SER A 33 -6.17 -2.39 -5.34
C SER A 33 -5.62 -3.69 -4.74
N LEU A 34 -4.92 -4.48 -5.56
CA LEU A 34 -4.42 -5.79 -5.16
C LEU A 34 -2.97 -5.71 -4.71
N PHE A 35 -2.65 -6.28 -3.55
CA PHE A 35 -1.27 -6.31 -3.05
C PHE A 35 -1.03 -7.46 -2.07
N PHE A 36 0.22 -7.92 -2.02
CA PHE A 36 0.71 -8.78 -0.94
C PHE A 36 1.15 -7.96 0.25
N ALA A 37 0.80 -8.43 1.45
CA ALA A 37 1.16 -7.79 2.69
C ALA A 37 1.55 -8.80 3.78
N LEU A 38 2.44 -8.36 4.68
CA LEU A 38 2.65 -9.01 5.98
C LEU A 38 1.68 -8.43 6.99
N LEU A 39 1.05 -9.31 7.76
CA LEU A 39 0.11 -8.94 8.80
C LEU A 39 0.72 -9.25 10.18
N PRO A 40 0.64 -8.33 11.15
CA PRO A 40 0.98 -8.62 12.53
C PRO A 40 -0.03 -9.58 13.16
N GLY A 41 0.39 -10.32 14.17
CA GLY A 41 -0.53 -11.10 15.01
C GLY A 41 -1.50 -10.17 15.76
N ALA A 42 -2.61 -10.71 16.26
CA ALA A 42 -3.66 -9.92 16.91
C ALA A 42 -3.15 -9.08 18.09
N GLN A 43 -2.25 -9.64 18.91
CA GLN A 43 -1.65 -8.92 20.04
C GLN A 43 -0.74 -7.78 19.58
N ASP A 44 0.14 -8.06 18.61
CA ASP A 44 1.03 -7.03 18.03
C ASP A 44 0.21 -5.94 17.35
N ALA A 45 -0.82 -6.31 16.59
CA ALA A 45 -1.71 -5.37 15.93
C ALA A 45 -2.39 -4.42 16.92
N SER A 46 -2.86 -4.94 18.06
CA SER A 46 -3.46 -4.13 19.13
C SER A 46 -2.44 -3.17 19.74
N THR A 47 -1.21 -3.62 20.00
CA THR A 47 -0.13 -2.80 20.53
C THR A 47 0.28 -1.69 19.56
N ILE A 48 0.38 -2.01 18.26
CA ILE A 48 0.71 -1.06 17.21
C ILE A 48 -0.42 -0.03 17.02
N ALA A 49 -1.68 -0.45 17.06
CA ALA A 49 -2.82 0.46 16.99
C ALA A 49 -2.82 1.46 18.16
N ALA A 50 -2.57 0.98 19.39
CA ALA A 50 -2.45 1.82 20.57
C ALA A 50 -1.27 2.84 20.45
N LEU A 51 -0.16 2.45 19.81
CA LEU A 51 0.91 3.39 19.48
C LEU A 51 0.40 4.47 18.51
N GLY A 52 -0.37 4.10 17.49
CA GLY A 52 -0.97 5.04 16.55
C GLY A 52 -1.89 6.05 17.24
N GLU A 53 -2.74 5.60 18.15
CA GLU A 53 -3.61 6.47 18.96
C GLU A 53 -2.78 7.42 19.83
N ARG A 54 -1.76 6.93 20.52
CA ARG A 54 -0.87 7.73 21.35
C ARG A 54 -0.15 8.80 20.52
N MET A 55 0.43 8.45 19.38
CA MET A 55 1.10 9.40 18.49
C MET A 55 0.13 10.44 17.92
N ASN A 56 -1.08 10.03 17.53
CA ASN A 56 -2.12 10.93 17.06
C ASN A 56 -2.49 11.98 18.12
N PHE A 57 -2.58 11.57 19.38
CA PHE A 57 -2.87 12.45 20.51
C PHE A 57 -1.67 13.36 20.86
N GLN A 58 -0.49 12.79 21.10
CA GLN A 58 0.72 13.51 21.53
C GLN A 58 1.13 14.60 20.55
N HIS A 59 1.03 14.31 19.25
CA HIS A 59 1.41 15.25 18.19
C HIS A 59 0.23 16.08 17.66
N ALA A 60 -0.96 15.97 18.28
CA ALA A 60 -2.18 16.67 17.89
C ALA A 60 -2.44 16.58 16.38
N LEU A 61 -2.31 15.38 15.81
CA LEU A 61 -2.45 15.16 14.37
C LEU A 61 -3.89 15.30 13.91
N LYS A 62 -4.86 14.98 14.77
CA LYS A 62 -6.29 14.98 14.47
C LYS A 62 -6.62 14.14 13.24
N GLY A 63 -5.90 13.04 13.08
CA GLY A 63 -5.99 12.12 11.97
C GLY A 63 -6.90 10.93 12.25
N THR A 64 -7.11 10.10 11.23
CA THR A 64 -7.79 8.81 11.34
C THR A 64 -6.76 7.74 11.62
N VAL A 65 -6.85 7.09 12.77
CA VAL A 65 -5.99 5.98 13.16
C VAL A 65 -6.39 4.73 12.37
N VAL A 66 -5.40 3.98 11.92
CA VAL A 66 -5.62 2.71 11.23
C VAL A 66 -6.01 1.65 12.26
N GLU A 67 -7.15 1.00 12.07
CA GLU A 67 -7.65 -0.04 12.95
C GLU A 67 -6.72 -1.27 12.96
N ALA A 68 -6.63 -1.96 14.10
CA ALA A 68 -5.72 -3.07 14.31
C ALA A 68 -5.79 -4.14 13.21
N HIS A 69 -7.00 -4.51 12.78
CA HIS A 69 -7.22 -5.53 11.74
C HIS A 69 -6.79 -5.11 10.32
N ARG A 70 -6.48 -3.82 10.13
CA ARG A 70 -6.01 -3.26 8.85
C ARG A 70 -4.52 -2.95 8.83
N LEU A 71 -3.83 -3.10 9.96
CA LEU A 71 -2.39 -2.88 10.05
C LEU A 71 -1.65 -3.91 9.20
N HIS A 72 -0.75 -3.43 8.35
CA HIS A 72 0.00 -4.29 7.43
C HIS A 72 1.27 -3.60 6.91
N VAL A 73 2.19 -4.41 6.43
CA VAL A 73 3.31 -3.93 5.59
C VAL A 73 3.09 -4.44 4.18
N THR A 74 2.78 -3.55 3.24
CA THR A 74 2.69 -3.91 1.82
C THR A 74 4.05 -4.37 1.32
N LEU A 75 4.12 -5.55 0.71
CA LEU A 75 5.36 -6.11 0.13
C LEU A 75 5.41 -5.95 -1.39
N PHE A 76 4.29 -6.19 -2.06
CA PHE A 76 4.24 -6.24 -3.51
C PHE A 76 2.87 -5.77 -4.00
N ASP A 77 2.85 -4.72 -4.79
CA ASP A 77 1.65 -4.15 -5.39
C ASP A 77 1.43 -4.82 -6.76
N LEU A 78 0.28 -5.45 -6.93
CA LEU A 78 -0.13 -6.10 -8.18
C LEU A 78 -0.88 -5.14 -9.11
N GLY A 79 -1.30 -3.97 -8.62
CA GLY A 79 -1.98 -2.92 -9.39
C GLY A 79 -3.43 -2.70 -9.02
N ASP A 80 -4.01 -1.70 -9.70
CA ASP A 80 -5.40 -1.30 -9.51
C ASP A 80 -6.26 -1.81 -10.67
N TYR A 81 -7.52 -2.20 -10.37
CA TYR A 81 -8.41 -2.86 -11.32
C TYR A 81 -9.85 -2.34 -11.20
N ALA A 82 -10.55 -2.31 -12.32
CA ALA A 82 -12.00 -2.03 -12.35
C ALA A 82 -12.83 -3.20 -11.79
N ALA A 83 -12.32 -4.42 -11.94
CA ALA A 83 -12.85 -5.65 -11.36
C ALA A 83 -11.68 -6.58 -11.02
N VAL A 84 -11.84 -7.41 -10.00
CA VAL A 84 -10.79 -8.36 -9.55
C VAL A 84 -10.47 -9.36 -10.68
N PRO A 85 -9.24 -9.37 -11.22
CA PRO A 85 -8.83 -10.27 -12.31
C PRO A 85 -8.51 -11.65 -11.75
N ARG A 86 -9.46 -12.58 -11.83
CA ARG A 86 -9.38 -13.92 -11.22
C ARG A 86 -8.15 -14.70 -11.65
N ASP A 87 -7.83 -14.67 -12.93
CA ASP A 87 -6.66 -15.33 -13.51
C ASP A 87 -5.34 -14.83 -12.89
N LYS A 88 -5.20 -13.53 -12.71
CA LYS A 88 -4.04 -12.93 -12.04
C LYS A 88 -4.00 -13.26 -10.54
N VAL A 89 -5.16 -13.27 -9.89
CA VAL A 89 -5.24 -13.66 -8.48
C VAL A 89 -4.78 -15.10 -8.31
N GLU A 90 -5.30 -16.05 -9.08
CA GLU A 90 -4.90 -17.45 -9.03
C GLU A 90 -3.39 -17.63 -9.33
N GLN A 91 -2.87 -16.93 -10.31
CA GLN A 91 -1.44 -16.94 -10.67
C GLN A 91 -0.57 -16.40 -9.52
N ALA A 92 -0.97 -15.29 -8.91
CA ALA A 92 -0.27 -14.70 -7.77
C ALA A 92 -0.32 -15.61 -6.53
N LEU A 93 -1.48 -16.22 -6.25
CA LEU A 93 -1.66 -17.19 -5.15
C LEU A 93 -0.76 -18.40 -5.35
N ALA A 94 -0.70 -18.96 -6.55
CA ALA A 94 0.16 -20.11 -6.88
C ALA A 94 1.64 -19.76 -6.70
N ALA A 95 2.09 -18.59 -7.15
CA ALA A 95 3.45 -18.13 -6.96
C ALA A 95 3.81 -17.98 -5.47
N ALA A 96 2.96 -17.32 -4.68
CA ALA A 96 3.20 -17.14 -3.25
C ALA A 96 3.20 -18.46 -2.45
N ALA A 97 2.41 -19.45 -2.88
CA ALA A 97 2.34 -20.77 -2.24
C ALA A 97 3.64 -21.57 -2.35
N THR A 98 4.57 -21.18 -3.23
CA THR A 98 5.91 -21.82 -3.33
C THR A 98 6.85 -21.42 -2.20
N LEU A 99 6.53 -20.35 -1.46
CA LEU A 99 7.36 -19.88 -0.36
C LEU A 99 6.93 -20.48 0.98
N PRO A 100 7.87 -20.70 1.90
CA PRO A 100 7.50 -21.00 3.28
C PRO A 100 6.78 -19.81 3.89
N PRO A 101 5.83 -20.03 4.84
CA PRO A 101 5.20 -18.95 5.57
C PRO A 101 6.25 -18.05 6.26
N PRO A 102 5.99 -16.73 6.38
CA PRO A 102 6.91 -15.85 7.09
C PRO A 102 6.97 -16.24 8.57
N ALA A 103 8.16 -16.22 9.16
CA ALA A 103 8.39 -16.58 10.55
C ALA A 103 9.60 -15.84 11.11
N PHE A 104 9.59 -14.49 11.06
CA PHE A 104 10.70 -13.63 11.47
C PHE A 104 10.21 -12.38 12.20
N ASP A 105 11.11 -11.77 12.95
CA ASP A 105 10.81 -10.51 13.63
C ASP A 105 11.08 -9.32 12.70
N VAL A 106 10.29 -8.29 12.88
CA VAL A 106 10.44 -6.96 12.25
C VAL A 106 10.54 -5.93 13.37
N VAL A 107 11.47 -5.01 13.23
CA VAL A 107 11.65 -3.90 14.17
C VAL A 107 11.49 -2.59 13.42
N PHE A 108 10.59 -1.75 13.91
CA PHE A 108 10.45 -0.38 13.47
C PHE A 108 10.83 0.55 14.63
N ASP A 109 11.76 1.44 14.43
CA ASP A 109 12.32 2.34 15.44
C ASP A 109 12.15 3.83 15.08
N GLU A 110 11.62 4.12 13.90
CA GLU A 110 11.43 5.47 13.40
C GLU A 110 10.00 5.68 12.90
N ALA A 111 9.56 6.95 12.97
CA ALA A 111 8.28 7.40 12.41
C ALA A 111 8.47 8.65 11.55
N MET A 112 7.67 8.80 10.50
CA MET A 112 7.59 10.01 9.69
C MET A 112 6.27 10.09 8.94
N SER A 113 5.92 11.29 8.48
CA SER A 113 4.78 11.47 7.58
C SER A 113 5.19 11.48 6.12
N TYR A 114 4.55 10.64 5.32
CA TYR A 114 4.66 10.70 3.87
C TYR A 114 3.81 11.86 3.33
N ALA A 115 4.48 12.80 2.67
CA ALA A 115 3.85 14.04 2.22
C ALA A 115 2.69 13.82 1.23
N LYS A 116 2.83 12.85 0.32
CA LYS A 116 1.87 12.58 -0.75
C LYS A 116 0.62 11.86 -0.24
N SER A 117 0.80 10.82 0.57
CA SER A 117 -0.31 10.01 1.10
C SER A 117 -0.93 10.58 2.37
N GLN A 118 -0.31 11.60 2.99
CA GLN A 118 -0.71 12.15 4.28
C GLN A 118 -0.77 11.07 5.38
N ALA A 119 0.10 10.08 5.29
CA ALA A 119 0.17 8.94 6.20
C ALA A 119 1.35 9.11 7.16
N LEU A 120 1.10 9.01 8.48
CA LEU A 120 2.13 8.75 9.47
C LEU A 120 2.46 7.27 9.43
N VAL A 121 3.71 6.94 9.20
CA VAL A 121 4.18 5.56 9.07
C VAL A 121 5.28 5.25 10.08
N LEU A 122 5.32 3.98 10.51
CA LEU A 122 6.49 3.38 11.13
C LEU A 122 7.38 2.78 10.06
N TYR A 123 8.68 2.85 10.27
CA TYR A 123 9.69 2.15 9.47
C TYR A 123 10.92 1.86 10.34
N GLY A 124 11.85 1.07 9.83
CA GLY A 124 13.03 0.66 10.57
C GLY A 124 14.30 0.87 9.76
N ASP A 125 15.43 0.76 10.46
CA ASP A 125 16.74 0.69 9.86
C ASP A 125 16.95 -0.65 9.11
N ASP A 126 18.09 -0.78 8.41
CA ASP A 126 18.42 -1.97 7.62
C ASP A 126 18.45 -3.25 8.47
N ALA A 127 18.94 -3.20 9.70
CA ALA A 127 19.03 -4.35 10.59
C ALA A 127 17.63 -4.80 11.08
N GLY A 128 16.75 -3.84 11.41
CA GLY A 128 15.39 -4.12 11.86
C GLY A 128 14.48 -4.74 10.80
N VAL A 129 14.83 -4.56 9.52
CA VAL A 129 14.00 -5.03 8.39
C VAL A 129 14.70 -6.03 7.47
N GLU A 130 15.91 -6.49 7.77
CA GLU A 130 16.70 -7.38 6.92
C GLU A 130 15.92 -8.65 6.52
N ALA A 131 15.34 -9.34 7.49
CA ALA A 131 14.58 -10.57 7.23
C ALA A 131 13.32 -10.30 6.37
N LEU A 132 12.66 -9.15 6.58
CA LEU A 132 11.54 -8.71 5.77
C LEU A 132 12.00 -8.46 4.32
N MET A 133 13.13 -7.79 4.12
CA MET A 133 13.67 -7.52 2.79
C MET A 133 14.06 -8.81 2.05
N ALA A 134 14.69 -9.76 2.75
CA ALA A 134 15.01 -11.08 2.20
C ALA A 134 13.75 -11.86 1.81
N PHE A 135 12.69 -11.80 2.63
CA PHE A 135 11.41 -12.44 2.31
C PHE A 135 10.74 -11.77 1.10
N ARG A 136 10.73 -10.44 1.07
CA ARG A 136 10.19 -9.68 -0.06
C ARG A 136 10.91 -9.99 -1.37
N GLN A 137 12.24 -10.15 -1.33
CA GLN A 137 13.03 -10.51 -2.52
C GLN A 137 12.56 -11.85 -3.08
N ARG A 138 12.46 -12.89 -2.24
CA ARG A 138 11.99 -14.24 -2.65
C ARG A 138 10.56 -14.19 -3.20
N LEU A 139 9.67 -13.43 -2.56
CA LEU A 139 8.32 -13.24 -3.09
C LEU A 139 8.35 -12.54 -4.45
N GLY A 140 9.19 -11.51 -4.60
CA GLY A 140 9.36 -10.79 -5.86
C GLY A 140 9.90 -11.68 -6.99
N GLU A 141 10.85 -12.59 -6.71
CA GLU A 141 11.37 -13.56 -7.65
C GLU A 141 10.26 -14.53 -8.10
N ALA A 142 9.54 -15.15 -7.17
CA ALA A 142 8.43 -16.06 -7.50
C ALA A 142 7.32 -15.36 -8.31
N LEU A 143 6.99 -14.11 -7.97
CA LEU A 143 6.02 -13.33 -8.72
C LEU A 143 6.54 -12.90 -10.11
N ALA A 144 7.85 -12.64 -10.25
CA ALA A 144 8.46 -12.32 -11.54
C ALA A 144 8.44 -13.54 -12.48
N ASP A 145 8.72 -14.73 -11.97
CA ASP A 145 8.61 -15.99 -12.71
C ASP A 145 7.16 -16.26 -13.16
N ALA A 146 6.20 -15.80 -12.38
CA ALA A 146 4.78 -15.81 -12.72
C ALA A 146 4.34 -14.62 -13.59
N GLY A 147 5.27 -13.80 -14.13
CA GLY A 147 4.98 -12.71 -15.07
C GLY A 147 4.61 -11.37 -14.45
N PHE A 148 4.65 -11.22 -13.13
CA PHE A 148 4.43 -9.94 -12.47
C PHE A 148 5.71 -9.08 -12.47
N LYS A 149 5.55 -7.75 -12.56
CA LYS A 149 6.70 -6.84 -12.60
C LYS A 149 6.90 -6.16 -11.24
N PRO A 150 8.03 -6.42 -10.55
CA PRO A 150 8.32 -5.77 -9.27
C PRO A 150 8.60 -4.27 -9.44
N LYS A 151 8.11 -3.47 -8.51
CA LYS A 151 8.54 -2.06 -8.38
C LYS A 151 9.98 -2.02 -7.88
N ARG A 152 10.82 -1.18 -8.50
CA ARG A 152 12.25 -1.08 -8.18
C ARG A 152 12.53 -0.47 -6.81
N SER A 153 11.76 0.53 -6.40
CA SER A 153 11.94 1.19 -5.11
C SER A 153 10.92 0.63 -4.10
N PHE A 154 11.42 0.34 -2.90
CA PHE A 154 10.61 -0.15 -1.79
C PHE A 154 11.21 0.32 -0.47
N THR A 155 10.37 0.83 0.39
CA THR A 155 10.69 1.14 1.78
C THR A 155 9.67 0.42 2.66
N PRO A 156 10.10 -0.58 3.48
CA PRO A 156 9.17 -1.26 4.38
C PRO A 156 8.59 -0.25 5.37
N HIS A 157 7.28 -0.19 5.46
CA HIS A 157 6.60 0.70 6.40
C HIS A 157 5.23 0.18 6.77
N MET A 158 4.74 0.60 7.93
CA MET A 158 3.38 0.34 8.40
C MET A 158 2.68 1.67 8.67
N THR A 159 1.53 1.88 8.04
CA THR A 159 0.75 3.11 8.24
C THR A 159 -0.01 3.04 9.55
N LEU A 160 0.13 4.08 10.39
CA LEU A 160 -0.56 4.21 11.67
C LEU A 160 -1.74 5.17 11.62
N VAL A 161 -1.54 6.34 10.97
CA VAL A 161 -2.53 7.44 11.01
C VAL A 161 -2.55 8.15 9.67
N TYR A 162 -3.73 8.45 9.16
CA TYR A 162 -3.91 9.36 8.03
C TYR A 162 -4.22 10.76 8.59
N ALA A 163 -3.31 11.73 8.39
CA ALA A 163 -3.43 13.08 8.92
C ALA A 163 -2.83 14.12 7.98
N ARG A 164 -3.49 15.31 7.89
CA ARG A 164 -2.97 16.43 7.10
C ARG A 164 -1.73 17.06 7.73
N ARG A 165 -1.66 17.05 9.08
CA ARG A 165 -0.49 17.51 9.83
C ARG A 165 0.62 16.49 9.63
N LYS A 166 1.83 16.99 9.33
CA LYS A 166 3.00 16.15 9.08
C LYS A 166 3.93 16.17 10.28
N LEU A 167 4.54 15.02 10.51
CA LEU A 167 5.69 14.87 11.40
C LEU A 167 6.93 14.63 10.56
N GLU A 168 8.01 15.30 10.94
CA GLU A 168 9.34 14.99 10.39
C GLU A 168 9.81 13.63 10.91
N LYS A 169 10.83 13.10 10.24
CA LYS A 169 11.48 11.88 10.66
C LYS A 169 12.03 12.00 12.07
N HIS A 170 11.68 11.07 12.94
CA HIS A 170 12.17 10.98 14.32
C HIS A 170 12.18 9.55 14.81
N ALA A 171 13.08 9.25 15.74
CA ALA A 171 13.08 7.99 16.46
C ALA A 171 11.86 7.91 17.38
N ILE A 172 11.24 6.73 17.50
CA ILE A 172 10.22 6.47 18.50
C ILE A 172 10.90 6.08 19.82
N GLU A 173 10.27 6.40 20.97
CA GLU A 173 10.86 6.16 22.29
C GLU A 173 11.20 4.68 22.53
N GLU A 174 10.33 3.79 22.12
CA GLU A 174 10.50 2.35 22.21
C GLU A 174 10.35 1.71 20.82
N PRO A 175 11.39 1.02 20.31
CA PRO A 175 11.30 0.30 19.04
C PRO A 175 10.14 -0.69 19.03
N MET A 176 9.31 -0.61 17.99
CA MET A 176 8.17 -1.50 17.81
C MET A 176 8.62 -2.81 17.16
N ARG A 177 8.72 -3.86 17.98
CA ARG A 177 9.01 -5.22 17.51
C ARG A 177 7.72 -6.00 17.36
N TRP A 178 7.58 -6.70 16.25
CA TRP A 178 6.45 -7.59 16.00
C TRP A 178 6.87 -8.81 15.19
N ARG A 179 6.11 -9.90 15.33
CA ARG A 179 6.37 -11.14 14.60
C ARG A 179 5.60 -11.17 13.30
N ALA A 180 6.31 -11.24 12.17
CA ALA A 180 5.70 -11.52 10.87
C ALA A 180 5.41 -13.04 10.80
N GLY A 181 4.14 -13.39 10.90
CA GLY A 181 3.67 -14.79 10.88
C GLY A 181 2.63 -15.04 9.80
N LYS A 182 2.17 -14.00 9.09
CA LYS A 182 1.15 -14.13 8.04
C LYS A 182 1.51 -13.29 6.83
N LEU A 183 1.52 -13.93 5.66
CA LEU A 183 1.46 -13.29 4.37
C LEU A 183 0.02 -13.33 3.88
N ALA A 184 -0.50 -12.26 3.32
CA ALA A 184 -1.83 -12.22 2.71
C ALA A 184 -1.80 -11.56 1.33
N LEU A 185 -2.64 -12.04 0.41
CA LEU A 185 -3.05 -11.32 -0.77
C LEU A 185 -4.34 -10.59 -0.44
N ILE A 186 -4.33 -9.27 -0.59
CA ILE A 186 -5.42 -8.38 -0.18
C ILE A 186 -5.98 -7.68 -1.41
N ASP A 187 -7.31 -7.62 -1.49
CA ASP A 187 -8.05 -6.65 -2.29
C ASP A 187 -8.48 -5.49 -1.39
N SER A 188 -7.90 -4.32 -1.61
CA SER A 188 -8.30 -3.09 -0.93
C SER A 188 -9.33 -2.35 -1.76
N HIS A 189 -10.53 -2.18 -1.20
CA HIS A 189 -11.59 -1.40 -1.84
C HIS A 189 -11.28 0.09 -1.67
N VAL A 190 -10.80 0.70 -2.75
CA VAL A 190 -10.29 2.08 -2.75
C VAL A 190 -11.34 3.07 -2.26
N GLY A 191 -11.00 3.85 -1.24
CA GLY A 191 -11.89 4.87 -0.65
C GLY A 191 -12.97 4.33 0.30
N GLN A 192 -13.11 3.01 0.47
CA GLN A 192 -14.11 2.41 1.36
C GLN A 192 -13.52 1.94 2.70
N GLY A 193 -12.18 1.87 2.81
CA GLY A 193 -11.51 1.39 4.01
C GLY A 193 -11.67 -0.13 4.26
N VAL A 194 -12.08 -0.88 3.25
CA VAL A 194 -12.29 -2.33 3.33
C VAL A 194 -11.09 -3.06 2.75
N HIS A 195 -10.61 -4.09 3.45
CA HIS A 195 -9.61 -5.04 2.98
C HIS A 195 -10.23 -6.43 2.96
N GLU A 196 -10.31 -7.04 1.78
CA GLU A 196 -10.74 -8.41 1.59
C GLU A 196 -9.50 -9.30 1.41
N VAL A 197 -9.39 -10.38 2.21
CA VAL A 197 -8.29 -11.33 2.10
C VAL A 197 -8.63 -12.38 1.06
N LEU A 198 -7.95 -12.35 -0.09
CA LEU A 198 -8.12 -13.30 -1.18
C LEU A 198 -7.35 -14.61 -0.96
N GLY A 199 -6.32 -14.58 -0.11
CA GLY A 199 -5.52 -15.74 0.29
C GLY A 199 -4.52 -15.37 1.37
N GLN A 200 -4.15 -16.35 2.22
CA GLN A 200 -3.17 -16.13 3.29
C GLN A 200 -2.29 -17.35 3.53
N TRP A 201 -1.08 -17.12 4.03
CA TRP A 201 -0.12 -18.14 4.44
C TRP A 201 0.43 -17.87 5.85
N PRO A 202 0.44 -18.87 6.76
CA PRO A 202 -0.17 -20.18 6.56
C PRO A 202 -1.67 -20.07 6.28
N ALA A 203 -2.20 -21.06 5.59
CA ALA A 203 -3.65 -21.17 5.40
C ALA A 203 -4.35 -21.11 6.79
N ALA A 204 -5.52 -20.48 6.84
CA ALA A 204 -6.33 -20.51 8.06
C ALA A 204 -6.55 -21.98 8.45
N ALA A 205 -6.28 -22.33 9.70
CA ALA A 205 -6.64 -23.65 10.20
C ALA A 205 -8.15 -23.84 9.97
N LEU A 206 -8.53 -24.92 9.30
CA LEU A 206 -9.92 -25.32 9.23
C LEU A 206 -10.36 -25.54 10.66
N VAL A 207 -11.25 -24.69 11.16
CA VAL A 207 -11.94 -24.93 12.42
C VAL A 207 -12.82 -26.15 12.13
N SER A 208 -12.34 -27.32 12.55
CA SER A 208 -13.17 -28.53 12.59
C SER A 208 -14.28 -28.24 13.61
N GLU A 209 -15.49 -27.98 13.15
CA GLU A 209 -16.66 -28.08 14.00
C GLU A 209 -16.73 -29.53 14.42
N ALA A 210 -16.16 -29.82 15.61
CA ALA A 210 -16.46 -31.06 16.29
C ALA A 210 -17.95 -31.02 16.63
N THR A 211 -18.75 -31.71 15.81
CA THR A 211 -20.11 -32.07 16.14
C THR A 211 -20.04 -32.95 17.40
N GLU A 212 -20.31 -32.36 18.56
CA GLU A 212 -20.63 -33.13 19.74
C GLU A 212 -22.00 -33.79 19.48
N ALA A 213 -21.94 -35.11 19.34
CA ALA A 213 -23.11 -35.98 19.32
C ALA A 213 -23.51 -36.34 20.77
#